data_9194c2f55e95b342735bc2c1a04dd476
#
_entry.id   9194c2f55e95b342735bc2c1a04dd476
#
_cell.length_a   1.000
_cell.length_b   1.000
_cell.length_c   1.000
_cell.angle_alpha   90.00
_cell.angle_beta   90.00
_cell.angle_gamma   90.00
#
_symmetry.space_group_name_H-M   'P 1'
#
loop_
_entity.id
_entity.type
_entity.pdbx_description
1 polymer ?
#
loop_
_entity_poly.entity_id
_entity_poly.type
_entity_poly.pdbx_seq_one_letter_code
_entity_poly.pdbx_strand_id
1 'polypeptide(L)'
;SLTFMAISAVFLGFSSATQDIIVDAYRIELTQDANIQTVLASTYNAGYRIATIITQLGALLFAASMGTAMGNYIYEAWKSTYLLMASLMIIGLVTTLVIHEPVVEAKKNNYGAKDYLQLFVVFIVSTVVFVFSFIQVGGVIEHFDIDDAFLSFVAQVIRFVSSIAAAVFVVLGLTSSKIIDKTIVVETWLSPILDFFKRYGVKIAFAILLLIGFYRISDIVAGVVANLFYLDLNFDKEEIAWFNKFFAIF
;
A
#
# COMPACT_ATOMS: atom_id res chain seq x y z
N SER A 1 -13.99 -9.31 -19.07
CA SER A 1 -13.63 -10.60 -18.43
C SER A 1 -13.03 -10.33 -17.06
N LEU A 2 -13.19 -11.26 -16.13
CA LEU A 2 -12.60 -11.17 -14.77
C LEU A 2 -11.08 -10.95 -14.82
N THR A 3 -10.40 -11.57 -15.77
CA THR A 3 -8.94 -11.39 -15.97
C THR A 3 -8.59 -9.94 -16.28
N PHE A 4 -9.36 -9.26 -17.12
CA PHE A 4 -9.12 -7.85 -17.43
C PHE A 4 -9.33 -6.97 -16.20
N MET A 5 -10.35 -7.23 -15.40
CA MET A 5 -10.59 -6.52 -14.13
C MET A 5 -9.44 -6.74 -13.14
N ALA A 6 -8.96 -7.98 -13.02
CA ALA A 6 -7.82 -8.30 -12.13
C ALA A 6 -6.55 -7.56 -12.55
N ILE A 7 -6.23 -7.55 -13.85
CA ILE A 7 -5.07 -6.81 -14.38
C ILE A 7 -5.21 -5.31 -14.12
N SER A 8 -6.40 -4.74 -14.39
CA SER A 8 -6.64 -3.32 -14.13
C SER A 8 -6.53 -2.97 -12.64
N ALA A 9 -7.00 -3.85 -11.75
CA ALA A 9 -6.88 -3.68 -10.31
C ALA A 9 -5.40 -3.68 -9.85
N VAL A 10 -4.56 -4.55 -10.43
CA VAL A 10 -3.12 -4.57 -10.14
C VAL A 10 -2.46 -3.25 -10.58
N PHE A 11 -2.77 -2.76 -11.79
CA PHE A 11 -2.24 -1.47 -12.24
C PHE A 11 -2.70 -0.30 -11.39
N LEU A 12 -3.97 -0.29 -10.98
CA LEU A 12 -4.51 0.73 -10.10
C LEU A 12 -3.83 0.70 -8.73
N GLY A 13 -3.67 -0.50 -8.14
CA GLY A 13 -2.98 -0.68 -6.87
C GLY A 13 -1.52 -0.25 -6.91
N PHE A 14 -0.81 -0.59 -7.98
CA PHE A 14 0.58 -0.15 -8.19
C PHE A 14 0.68 1.37 -8.33
N SER A 15 -0.20 1.99 -9.13
CA SER A 15 -0.22 3.44 -9.31
C SER A 15 -0.55 4.17 -8.00
N SER A 16 -1.51 3.65 -7.23
CA SER A 16 -1.87 4.21 -5.92
C SER A 16 -0.71 4.12 -4.93
N ALA A 17 -0.06 2.97 -4.81
CA ALA A 17 1.10 2.80 -3.94
C ALA A 17 2.26 3.73 -4.34
N THR A 18 2.50 3.91 -5.64
CA THR A 18 3.52 4.83 -6.15
C THR A 18 3.19 6.28 -5.80
N GLN A 19 1.92 6.68 -5.94
CA GLN A 19 1.45 8.02 -5.58
C GLN A 19 1.65 8.28 -4.08
N ASP A 20 1.30 7.33 -3.20
CA ASP A 20 1.48 7.46 -1.76
C ASP A 20 2.95 7.70 -1.39
N ILE A 21 3.87 6.94 -1.99
CA ILE A 21 5.32 7.12 -1.77
C ILE A 21 5.78 8.51 -2.19
N ILE A 22 5.33 9.00 -3.35
CA ILE A 22 5.71 10.33 -3.86
C ILE A 22 5.16 11.43 -2.96
N VAL A 23 3.91 11.33 -2.52
CA VAL A 23 3.29 12.31 -1.62
C VAL A 23 3.99 12.34 -0.26
N ASP A 24 4.35 11.18 0.28
CA ASP A 24 5.09 11.09 1.54
C ASP A 24 6.51 11.67 1.41
N ALA A 25 7.22 11.37 0.32
CA ALA A 25 8.53 11.95 0.03
C ALA A 25 8.44 13.47 -0.09
N TYR A 26 7.50 13.98 -0.88
CA TYR A 26 7.25 15.42 -1.04
C TYR A 26 7.00 16.09 0.32
N ARG A 27 6.16 15.51 1.18
CA ARG A 27 5.86 16.04 2.51
C ARG A 27 7.09 16.12 3.41
N ILE A 28 7.95 15.09 3.36
CA ILE A 28 9.17 15.03 4.18
C ILE A 28 10.19 16.06 3.67
N GLU A 29 10.27 16.28 2.38
CA GLU A 29 11.23 17.19 1.75
C GLU A 29 10.85 18.68 1.87
N LEU A 30 9.56 18.99 2.08
CA LEU A 30 9.07 20.37 2.19
C LEU A 30 9.71 21.16 3.34
N THR A 31 10.03 20.51 4.46
CA THR A 31 10.59 21.19 5.64
C THR A 31 11.33 20.23 6.55
N GLN A 32 12.33 20.74 7.26
CA GLN A 32 13.05 20.03 8.32
C GLN A 32 12.52 20.40 9.73
N ASP A 33 11.58 21.35 9.84
CA ASP A 33 11.01 21.76 11.12
C ASP A 33 9.98 20.73 11.58
N ALA A 34 10.18 20.13 12.78
CA ALA A 34 9.31 19.11 13.33
C ALA A 34 7.88 19.60 13.59
N ASN A 35 7.69 20.88 13.94
CA ASN A 35 6.36 21.44 14.17
C ASN A 35 5.57 21.54 12.86
N ILE A 36 6.22 22.04 11.81
CA ILE A 36 5.61 22.13 10.48
C ILE A 36 5.36 20.73 9.92
N GLN A 37 6.25 19.77 10.12
CA GLN A 37 6.04 18.36 9.77
C GLN A 37 4.79 17.79 10.43
N THR A 38 4.55 18.12 11.70
CA THR A 38 3.35 17.68 12.43
C THR A 38 2.06 18.28 11.82
N VAL A 39 2.08 19.57 11.47
CA VAL A 39 0.96 20.22 10.79
C VAL A 39 0.70 19.60 9.41
N LEU A 40 1.74 19.35 8.63
CA LEU A 40 1.62 18.68 7.33
C LEU A 40 1.03 17.28 7.45
N ALA A 41 1.48 16.50 8.44
CA ALA A 41 0.94 15.17 8.71
C ALA A 41 -0.55 15.23 9.11
N SER A 42 -0.94 16.18 9.95
CA SER A 42 -2.32 16.37 10.38
C SER A 42 -3.23 16.79 9.22
N THR A 43 -2.76 17.71 8.38
CA THR A 43 -3.49 18.16 7.18
C THR A 43 -3.63 17.01 6.16
N TYR A 44 -2.58 16.22 5.96
CA TYR A 44 -2.64 15.03 5.12
C TYR A 44 -3.69 14.03 5.61
N ASN A 45 -3.68 13.72 6.92
CA ASN A 45 -4.67 12.82 7.51
C ASN A 45 -6.10 13.34 7.39
N ALA A 46 -6.32 14.64 7.59
CA ALA A 46 -7.62 15.26 7.40
C ALA A 46 -8.11 15.15 5.94
N GLY A 47 -7.23 15.45 4.99
CA GLY A 47 -7.51 15.30 3.56
C GLY A 47 -7.83 13.85 3.19
N TYR A 48 -7.05 12.89 3.70
CA TYR A 48 -7.29 11.46 3.49
C TYR A 48 -8.67 11.03 4.02
N ARG A 49 -9.06 11.46 5.22
CA ARG A 49 -10.36 11.14 5.80
C ARG A 49 -11.51 11.72 4.97
N ILE A 50 -11.41 12.98 4.55
CA ILE A 50 -12.41 13.62 3.68
C ILE A 50 -12.54 12.87 2.36
N ALA A 51 -11.41 12.55 1.71
CA ALA A 51 -11.40 11.79 0.47
C ALA A 51 -12.02 10.40 0.64
N THR A 52 -11.77 9.73 1.76
CA THR A 52 -12.35 8.42 2.08
C THR A 52 -13.88 8.49 2.20
N ILE A 53 -14.44 9.53 2.84
CA ILE A 53 -15.88 9.73 2.89
C ILE A 53 -16.44 9.89 1.47
N ILE A 54 -15.89 10.81 0.71
CA ILE A 54 -16.37 11.13 -0.63
C ILE A 54 -16.32 9.89 -1.53
N THR A 55 -15.23 9.13 -1.47
CA THR A 55 -15.06 7.97 -2.37
C THR A 55 -15.84 6.75 -1.90
N GLN A 56 -15.82 6.41 -0.63
CA GLN A 56 -16.50 5.20 -0.14
C GLN A 56 -18.00 5.41 0.01
N LEU A 57 -18.41 6.44 0.76
CA LEU A 57 -19.82 6.75 0.95
C LEU A 57 -20.45 7.29 -0.34
N GLY A 58 -19.80 8.24 -0.99
CA GLY A 58 -20.29 8.84 -2.22
C GLY A 58 -20.47 7.84 -3.35
N ALA A 59 -19.52 6.90 -3.53
CA ALA A 59 -19.62 5.85 -4.55
C ALA A 59 -20.83 4.92 -4.28
N LEU A 60 -21.03 4.50 -3.02
CA LEU A 60 -22.15 3.63 -2.67
C LEU A 60 -23.50 4.32 -2.85
N LEU A 61 -23.64 5.57 -2.38
CA LEU A 61 -24.87 6.34 -2.52
C LEU A 61 -25.19 6.63 -3.99
N PHE A 62 -24.17 6.97 -4.79
CA PHE A 62 -24.36 7.23 -6.21
C PHE A 62 -24.77 5.97 -6.96
N ALA A 63 -24.14 4.83 -6.70
CA ALA A 63 -24.53 3.53 -7.29
C ALA A 63 -25.96 3.15 -6.87
N ALA A 64 -26.31 3.33 -5.59
CA ALA A 64 -27.65 3.03 -5.07
C ALA A 64 -28.72 3.94 -5.72
N SER A 65 -28.45 5.25 -5.89
CA SER A 65 -29.36 6.18 -6.56
C SER A 65 -29.66 5.81 -8.02
N MET A 66 -28.78 5.04 -8.65
CA MET A 66 -28.96 4.49 -10.00
C MET A 66 -29.67 3.10 -9.99
N GLY A 67 -30.20 2.68 -8.85
CA GLY A 67 -31.03 1.49 -8.72
C GLY A 67 -30.27 0.19 -8.40
N THR A 68 -28.96 0.26 -8.13
CA THR A 68 -28.20 -0.93 -7.69
C THR A 68 -28.54 -1.28 -6.24
N ALA A 69 -29.11 -2.44 -6.01
CA ALA A 69 -29.48 -2.94 -4.69
C ALA A 69 -28.87 -4.32 -4.42
N MET A 70 -29.05 -4.83 -3.20
CA MET A 70 -28.62 -6.17 -2.84
C MET A 70 -29.40 -7.19 -3.71
N GLY A 71 -28.67 -8.05 -4.43
CA GLY A 71 -29.26 -9.01 -5.38
C GLY A 71 -29.59 -8.43 -6.77
N ASN A 72 -29.49 -7.11 -6.97
CA ASN A 72 -29.71 -6.48 -8.28
C ASN A 72 -28.49 -5.67 -8.69
N TYR A 73 -27.58 -6.30 -9.43
CA TYR A 73 -26.38 -5.64 -9.94
C TYR A 73 -26.67 -4.96 -11.27
N ILE A 74 -26.50 -3.62 -11.32
CA ILE A 74 -26.65 -2.83 -12.56
C ILE A 74 -25.27 -2.37 -13.01
N TYR A 75 -24.80 -2.92 -14.14
CA TYR A 75 -23.49 -2.62 -14.71
C TYR A 75 -23.31 -1.11 -15.02
N GLU A 76 -24.30 -0.47 -15.62
CA GLU A 76 -24.23 0.96 -15.99
C GLU A 76 -24.16 1.88 -14.76
N ALA A 77 -24.77 1.50 -13.64
CA ALA A 77 -24.66 2.23 -12.40
C ALA A 77 -23.21 2.22 -11.88
N TRP A 78 -22.59 1.06 -11.84
CA TRP A 78 -21.20 0.95 -11.40
C TRP A 78 -20.22 1.59 -12.37
N LYS A 79 -20.44 1.45 -13.68
CA LYS A 79 -19.64 2.13 -14.70
C LYS A 79 -19.67 3.65 -14.52
N SER A 80 -20.84 4.22 -14.30
CA SER A 80 -21.00 5.66 -14.07
C SER A 80 -20.35 6.09 -12.75
N THR A 81 -20.45 5.27 -11.71
CA THR A 81 -19.78 5.50 -10.42
C THR A 81 -18.27 5.53 -10.58
N TYR A 82 -17.66 4.56 -11.29
CA TYR A 82 -16.22 4.57 -11.55
C TYR A 82 -15.77 5.75 -12.41
N LEU A 83 -16.58 6.17 -13.39
CA LEU A 83 -16.29 7.37 -14.18
C LEU A 83 -16.34 8.65 -13.31
N LEU A 84 -17.30 8.74 -12.40
CA LEU A 84 -17.37 9.85 -11.45
C LEU A 84 -16.12 9.86 -10.55
N MET A 85 -15.73 8.72 -9.98
CA MET A 85 -14.52 8.62 -9.17
C MET A 85 -13.26 8.96 -9.97
N ALA A 86 -13.16 8.52 -11.21
CA ALA A 86 -12.07 8.88 -12.10
C ALA A 86 -12.01 10.38 -12.38
N SER A 87 -13.17 11.06 -12.50
CA SER A 87 -13.21 12.50 -12.68
C SER A 87 -12.70 13.27 -11.45
N LEU A 88 -12.91 12.74 -10.24
CA LEU A 88 -12.37 13.34 -9.01
C LEU A 88 -10.83 13.26 -8.97
N MET A 89 -10.22 12.27 -9.62
CA MET A 89 -8.77 12.17 -9.75
C MET A 89 -8.15 13.33 -10.53
N ILE A 90 -8.94 14.04 -11.36
CA ILE A 90 -8.48 15.23 -12.09
C ILE A 90 -8.06 16.31 -11.10
N ILE A 91 -8.71 16.43 -9.94
CA ILE A 91 -8.33 17.38 -8.89
C ILE A 91 -6.89 17.12 -8.43
N GLY A 92 -6.55 15.86 -8.18
CA GLY A 92 -5.19 15.46 -7.81
C GLY A 92 -4.17 15.76 -8.93
N LEU A 93 -4.54 15.48 -10.18
CA LEU A 93 -3.69 15.78 -11.33
C LEU A 93 -3.41 17.28 -11.45
N VAL A 94 -4.44 18.13 -11.36
CA VAL A 94 -4.30 19.59 -11.40
C VAL A 94 -3.46 20.08 -10.24
N THR A 95 -3.69 19.55 -9.04
CA THR A 95 -2.88 19.89 -7.86
C THR A 95 -1.41 19.57 -8.09
N THR A 96 -1.09 18.40 -8.61
CA THR A 96 0.29 18.01 -8.92
C THR A 96 0.95 18.92 -9.96
N LEU A 97 0.20 19.42 -10.93
CA LEU A 97 0.72 20.34 -11.96
C LEU A 97 0.95 21.77 -11.43
N VAL A 98 0.23 22.16 -10.39
CA VAL A 98 0.30 23.52 -9.80
C VAL A 98 1.34 23.63 -8.69
N ILE A 99 1.58 22.53 -7.96
CA ILE A 99 2.55 22.51 -6.85
C ILE A 99 3.97 22.63 -7.38
N HIS A 100 4.76 23.50 -6.75
CA HIS A 100 6.18 23.64 -7.04
C HIS A 100 6.99 22.52 -6.37
N GLU A 101 7.99 22.01 -7.06
CA GLU A 101 8.92 21.05 -6.46
C GLU A 101 9.69 21.70 -5.32
N PRO A 102 9.86 21.01 -4.17
CA PRO A 102 10.67 21.52 -3.08
C PRO A 102 12.13 21.62 -3.55
N VAL A 103 12.81 22.70 -3.14
CA VAL A 103 14.25 22.85 -3.40
C VAL A 103 14.97 21.94 -2.42
N VAL A 104 15.28 20.74 -2.85
CA VAL A 104 16.05 19.79 -2.06
C VAL A 104 17.53 19.99 -2.35
N GLU A 105 18.32 20.25 -1.32
CA GLU A 105 19.77 20.08 -1.37
C GLU A 105 20.11 18.59 -1.43
N ALA A 106 19.67 17.95 -2.51
CA ALA A 106 19.95 16.55 -2.72
C ALA A 106 21.46 16.36 -2.77
N LYS A 107 21.98 15.50 -1.89
CA LYS A 107 23.31 14.94 -2.04
C LYS A 107 23.40 14.42 -3.47
N LYS A 108 24.16 15.11 -4.33
CA LYS A 108 24.33 14.71 -5.72
C LYS A 108 24.98 13.33 -5.75
N ASN A 109 24.15 12.30 -5.71
CA ASN A 109 24.61 10.96 -6.01
C ASN A 109 24.97 10.96 -7.50
N ASN A 110 26.20 10.64 -7.83
CA ASN A 110 26.71 10.60 -9.21
C ASN A 110 26.18 9.38 -10.00
N TYR A 111 24.94 8.94 -9.72
CA TYR A 111 24.32 7.83 -10.42
C TYR A 111 23.65 8.30 -11.71
N GLY A 112 23.94 7.61 -12.81
CA GLY A 112 23.33 7.87 -14.11
C GLY A 112 21.98 7.20 -14.28
N ALA A 113 21.27 7.56 -15.34
CA ALA A 113 19.99 6.92 -15.69
C ALA A 113 20.10 5.39 -15.84
N LYS A 114 21.26 4.89 -16.27
CA LYS A 114 21.53 3.44 -16.38
C LYS A 114 21.50 2.75 -15.03
N ASP A 115 22.04 3.39 -13.99
CA ASP A 115 22.12 2.81 -12.64
C ASP A 115 20.71 2.72 -12.00
N TYR A 116 19.90 3.76 -12.20
CA TYR A 116 18.49 3.75 -11.78
C TYR A 116 17.67 2.70 -12.54
N LEU A 117 17.91 2.55 -13.85
CA LEU A 117 17.25 1.50 -14.63
C LEU A 117 17.64 0.10 -14.13
N GLN A 118 18.90 -0.13 -13.82
CA GLN A 118 19.36 -1.39 -13.24
C GLN A 118 18.69 -1.66 -11.89
N LEU A 119 18.60 -0.66 -11.01
CA LEU A 119 17.91 -0.77 -9.73
C LEU A 119 16.43 -1.12 -9.92
N PHE A 120 15.76 -0.47 -10.89
CA PHE A 120 14.38 -0.77 -11.24
C PHE A 120 14.19 -2.20 -11.74
N VAL A 121 15.08 -2.67 -12.61
CA VAL A 121 15.06 -4.07 -13.10
C VAL A 121 15.23 -5.06 -11.93
N VAL A 122 16.14 -4.80 -10.99
CA VAL A 122 16.30 -5.64 -9.79
C VAL A 122 15.02 -5.67 -8.97
N PHE A 123 14.41 -4.51 -8.78
CA PHE A 123 13.13 -4.41 -8.06
C PHE A 123 12.04 -5.26 -8.74
N ILE A 124 11.89 -5.16 -10.04
CA ILE A 124 10.90 -5.97 -10.79
C ILE A 124 11.23 -7.47 -10.68
N VAL A 125 12.48 -7.86 -10.91
CA VAL A 125 12.88 -9.27 -10.84
C VAL A 125 12.67 -9.84 -9.43
N SER A 126 13.07 -9.11 -8.39
CA SER A 126 12.86 -9.55 -7.00
C SER A 126 11.38 -9.65 -6.64
N THR A 127 10.55 -8.73 -7.13
CA THR A 127 9.09 -8.77 -6.95
C THR A 127 8.47 -9.98 -7.64
N VAL A 128 8.87 -10.26 -8.88
CA VAL A 128 8.39 -11.44 -9.63
C VAL A 128 8.79 -12.73 -8.90
N VAL A 129 10.03 -12.82 -8.41
CA VAL A 129 10.48 -13.97 -7.64
C VAL A 129 9.74 -14.12 -6.33
N PHE A 130 9.48 -13.01 -5.63
CA PHE A 130 8.66 -13.01 -4.42
C PHE A 130 7.27 -13.58 -4.70
N VAL A 131 6.57 -13.04 -5.70
CA VAL A 131 5.20 -13.48 -6.07
C VAL A 131 5.21 -14.95 -6.50
N PHE A 132 6.15 -15.35 -7.34
CA PHE A 132 6.26 -16.73 -7.78
C PHE A 132 6.52 -17.69 -6.59
N SER A 133 7.47 -17.36 -5.73
CA SER A 133 7.77 -18.14 -4.53
C SER A 133 6.56 -18.21 -3.59
N PHE A 134 5.86 -17.09 -3.42
CA PHE A 134 4.67 -17.02 -2.58
C PHE A 134 3.54 -17.93 -3.09
N ILE A 135 3.33 -18.00 -4.39
CA ILE A 135 2.34 -18.90 -5.00
C ILE A 135 2.78 -20.36 -4.83
N GLN A 136 4.04 -20.69 -5.12
CA GLN A 136 4.54 -22.06 -5.04
C GLN A 136 4.53 -22.61 -3.61
N VAL A 137 5.01 -21.83 -2.65
CA VAL A 137 4.97 -22.23 -1.23
C VAL A 137 3.54 -22.35 -0.73
N GLY A 138 2.63 -21.48 -1.21
CA GLY A 138 1.19 -21.56 -0.92
C GLY A 138 0.60 -22.89 -1.38
N GLY A 139 0.87 -23.29 -2.62
CA GLY A 139 0.42 -24.57 -3.15
C GLY A 139 0.98 -25.78 -2.38
N VAL A 140 2.22 -25.69 -1.86
CA VAL A 140 2.77 -26.74 -1.00
C VAL A 140 2.02 -26.79 0.35
N ILE A 141 1.75 -25.64 0.96
CA ILE A 141 1.06 -25.56 2.26
C ILE A 141 -0.38 -26.13 2.16
N GLU A 142 -1.09 -25.87 1.07
CA GLU A 142 -2.44 -26.37 0.84
C GLU A 142 -2.52 -27.91 0.84
N HIS A 143 -1.42 -28.61 0.52
CA HIS A 143 -1.39 -30.08 0.56
C HIS A 143 -1.38 -30.65 1.97
N PHE A 144 -1.09 -29.85 3.00
CA PHE A 144 -1.01 -30.32 4.38
C PHE A 144 -2.34 -30.30 5.13
N ASP A 145 -3.43 -29.77 4.53
CA ASP A 145 -4.80 -29.75 5.07
C ASP A 145 -4.84 -29.34 6.55
N ILE A 146 -4.31 -28.14 6.84
CA ILE A 146 -4.13 -27.63 8.20
C ILE A 146 -5.42 -27.03 8.71
N ASP A 147 -6.16 -27.74 9.57
CA ASP A 147 -7.42 -27.30 10.17
C ASP A 147 -7.23 -26.32 11.34
N ASP A 148 -6.10 -26.39 12.03
CA ASP A 148 -5.82 -25.54 13.18
C ASP A 148 -5.49 -24.10 12.77
N ALA A 149 -6.22 -23.12 13.34
CA ALA A 149 -6.08 -21.71 13.00
C ALA A 149 -4.68 -21.14 13.32
N PHE A 150 -4.05 -21.59 14.42
CA PHE A 150 -2.70 -21.13 14.80
C PHE A 150 -1.64 -21.71 13.87
N LEU A 151 -1.73 -23.01 13.55
CA LEU A 151 -0.81 -23.64 12.60
C LEU A 151 -0.97 -23.06 11.19
N SER A 152 -2.20 -22.77 10.77
CA SER A 152 -2.48 -22.08 9.51
C SER A 152 -1.84 -20.69 9.48
N PHE A 153 -1.95 -19.92 10.56
CA PHE A 153 -1.26 -18.63 10.68
C PHE A 153 0.27 -18.78 10.58
N VAL A 154 0.85 -19.72 11.31
CA VAL A 154 2.29 -19.99 11.26
C VAL A 154 2.74 -20.39 9.85
N ALA A 155 1.96 -21.23 9.17
CA ALA A 155 2.22 -21.62 7.79
C ALA A 155 2.23 -20.40 6.83
N GLN A 156 1.28 -19.47 6.98
CA GLN A 156 1.27 -18.23 6.19
C GLN A 156 2.45 -17.31 6.50
N VAL A 157 2.91 -17.26 7.76
CA VAL A 157 4.14 -16.52 8.12
C VAL A 157 5.37 -17.16 7.46
N ILE A 158 5.48 -18.49 7.48
CA ILE A 158 6.56 -19.21 6.82
C ILE A 158 6.54 -18.96 5.29
N ARG A 159 5.36 -19.02 4.68
CA ARG A 159 5.15 -18.68 3.27
C ARG A 159 5.68 -17.28 2.94
N PHE A 160 5.34 -16.31 3.74
CA PHE A 160 5.75 -14.93 3.53
C PHE A 160 7.26 -14.74 3.71
N VAL A 161 7.82 -15.26 4.81
CA VAL A 161 9.25 -15.13 5.13
C VAL A 161 10.12 -15.86 4.11
N SER A 162 9.73 -17.06 3.69
CA SER A 162 10.47 -17.81 2.66
C SER A 162 10.46 -17.11 1.31
N SER A 163 9.35 -16.44 0.96
CA SER A 163 9.24 -15.67 -0.28
C SER A 163 10.10 -14.40 -0.26
N ILE A 164 10.17 -13.70 0.89
CA ILE A 164 11.13 -12.61 1.09
C ILE A 164 12.56 -13.13 0.97
N ALA A 165 12.89 -14.25 1.62
CA ALA A 165 14.23 -14.84 1.56
C ALA A 165 14.64 -15.17 0.12
N ALA A 166 13.74 -15.73 -0.68
CA ALA A 166 13.97 -16.00 -2.10
C ALA A 166 14.24 -14.71 -2.90
N ALA A 167 13.47 -13.67 -2.69
CA ALA A 167 13.68 -12.38 -3.33
C ALA A 167 15.03 -11.76 -2.95
N VAL A 168 15.38 -11.76 -1.66
CA VAL A 168 16.69 -11.29 -1.17
C VAL A 168 17.83 -12.10 -1.76
N PHE A 169 17.68 -13.42 -1.85
CA PHE A 169 18.71 -14.30 -2.44
C PHE A 169 18.98 -13.94 -3.90
N VAL A 170 17.94 -13.64 -4.67
CA VAL A 170 18.10 -13.20 -6.06
C VAL A 170 18.79 -11.84 -6.15
N VAL A 171 18.44 -10.88 -5.29
CA VAL A 171 19.14 -9.58 -5.23
C VAL A 171 20.62 -9.77 -4.94
N LEU A 172 20.97 -10.63 -3.97
CA LEU A 172 22.36 -10.95 -3.63
C LEU A 172 23.08 -11.63 -4.80
N GLY A 173 22.41 -12.53 -5.52
CA GLY A 173 22.95 -13.21 -6.71
C GLY A 173 23.25 -12.23 -7.84
N LEU A 174 22.32 -11.33 -8.16
CA LEU A 174 22.49 -10.30 -9.19
C LEU A 174 23.60 -9.32 -8.85
N THR A 175 23.70 -8.96 -7.58
CA THR A 175 24.75 -8.08 -7.07
C THR A 175 26.13 -8.75 -7.11
N SER A 176 26.20 -10.05 -6.74
CA SER A 176 27.46 -10.84 -6.78
C SER A 176 27.97 -11.06 -8.19
N SER A 177 27.07 -11.19 -9.15
CA SER A 177 27.38 -11.37 -10.58
C SER A 177 27.88 -10.10 -11.27
N LYS A 178 28.04 -8.99 -10.53
CA LYS A 178 28.45 -7.67 -11.06
C LYS A 178 27.55 -7.12 -12.18
N ILE A 179 26.35 -7.65 -12.31
CA ILE A 179 25.35 -7.14 -13.25
C ILE A 179 24.87 -5.75 -12.79
N ILE A 180 24.92 -5.54 -11.46
CA ILE A 180 24.49 -4.31 -10.82
C ILE A 180 25.58 -3.87 -9.84
N ASP A 181 25.77 -2.55 -9.75
CA ASP A 181 26.69 -2.01 -8.77
C ASP A 181 26.14 -2.24 -7.35
N LYS A 182 26.94 -2.96 -6.56
CA LYS A 182 26.64 -3.25 -5.16
C LYS A 182 26.42 -1.98 -4.35
N THR A 183 27.12 -0.92 -4.69
CA THR A 183 27.10 0.35 -3.96
C THR A 183 25.70 0.97 -4.00
N ILE A 184 25.09 1.05 -5.18
CA ILE A 184 23.75 1.64 -5.32
C ILE A 184 22.67 0.83 -4.60
N VAL A 185 22.73 -0.50 -4.62
CA VAL A 185 21.76 -1.37 -3.92
C VAL A 185 21.90 -1.20 -2.42
N VAL A 186 23.13 -1.16 -1.91
CA VAL A 186 23.38 -0.99 -0.48
C VAL A 186 22.97 0.42 -0.02
N GLU A 187 23.32 1.46 -0.76
CA GLU A 187 22.98 2.83 -0.40
C GLU A 187 21.48 3.11 -0.48
N THR A 188 20.79 2.53 -1.46
CA THR A 188 19.36 2.80 -1.67
C THR A 188 18.47 1.98 -0.74
N TRP A 189 18.79 0.71 -0.49
CA TRP A 189 17.89 -0.20 0.24
C TRP A 189 18.39 -0.57 1.63
N LEU A 190 19.68 -0.86 1.78
CA LEU A 190 20.21 -1.36 3.06
C LEU A 190 20.62 -0.23 4.00
N SER A 191 21.24 0.81 3.46
CA SER A 191 21.76 1.93 4.25
C SER A 191 20.68 2.64 5.07
N PRO A 192 19.49 2.97 4.54
CA PRO A 192 18.42 3.59 5.33
C PRO A 192 17.96 2.72 6.50
N ILE A 193 17.88 1.39 6.30
CA ILE A 193 17.51 0.45 7.36
C ILE A 193 18.58 0.43 8.43
N LEU A 194 19.85 0.30 8.05
CA LEU A 194 20.97 0.30 8.99
C LEU A 194 21.10 1.63 9.74
N ASP A 195 20.86 2.75 9.08
CA ASP A 195 20.87 4.07 9.70
C ASP A 195 19.77 4.23 10.76
N PHE A 196 18.57 3.70 10.48
CA PHE A 196 17.48 3.66 11.45
C PHE A 196 17.90 2.90 12.72
N PHE A 197 18.47 1.71 12.59
CA PHE A 197 18.93 0.93 13.73
C PHE A 197 20.14 1.57 14.46
N LYS A 198 21.03 2.27 13.74
CA LYS A 198 22.13 3.02 14.34
C LYS A 198 21.64 4.22 15.14
N ARG A 199 20.65 4.94 14.60
CA ARG A 199 20.11 6.17 15.20
C ARG A 199 19.37 5.92 16.49
N TYR A 200 18.52 4.90 16.53
CA TYR A 200 17.68 4.61 17.68
C TYR A 200 18.23 3.50 18.60
N GLY A 201 19.22 2.75 18.15
CA GLY A 201 19.68 1.52 18.80
C GLY A 201 18.69 0.36 18.60
N VAL A 202 19.20 -0.87 18.63
CA VAL A 202 18.42 -2.07 18.28
C VAL A 202 17.15 -2.22 19.12
N LYS A 203 17.22 -2.03 20.45
CA LYS A 203 16.07 -2.22 21.34
C LYS A 203 14.94 -1.22 21.06
N ILE A 204 15.27 0.07 20.93
CA ILE A 204 14.27 1.13 20.69
C ILE A 204 13.74 1.01 19.25
N ALA A 205 14.58 0.72 18.28
CA ALA A 205 14.17 0.51 16.89
C ALA A 205 13.15 -0.63 16.79
N PHE A 206 13.39 -1.78 17.44
CA PHE A 206 12.42 -2.88 17.49
C PHE A 206 11.14 -2.49 18.23
N ALA A 207 11.22 -1.77 19.33
CA ALA A 207 10.03 -1.32 20.05
C ALA A 207 9.15 -0.40 19.18
N ILE A 208 9.76 0.53 18.43
CA ILE A 208 9.06 1.40 17.49
C ILE A 208 8.39 0.57 16.37
N LEU A 209 9.13 -0.37 15.77
CA LEU A 209 8.59 -1.21 14.70
C LEU A 209 7.44 -2.11 15.20
N LEU A 210 7.54 -2.68 16.40
CA LEU A 210 6.48 -3.45 17.03
C LEU A 210 5.25 -2.60 17.33
N LEU A 211 5.45 -1.40 17.88
CA LEU A 211 4.35 -0.46 18.14
C LEU A 211 3.60 -0.11 16.85
N ILE A 212 4.32 0.27 15.80
CA ILE A 212 3.74 0.59 14.50
C ILE A 212 3.04 -0.64 13.90
N GLY A 213 3.68 -1.82 13.98
CA GLY A 213 3.14 -3.07 13.47
C GLY A 213 1.84 -3.45 14.17
N PHE A 214 1.81 -3.49 15.49
CA PHE A 214 0.59 -3.82 16.25
C PHE A 214 -0.54 -2.81 16.02
N TYR A 215 -0.21 -1.52 15.99
CA TYR A 215 -1.20 -0.49 15.67
C TYR A 215 -1.80 -0.71 14.27
N ARG A 216 -0.94 -0.97 13.28
CA ARG A 216 -1.39 -1.15 11.90
C ARG A 216 -2.17 -2.46 11.69
N ILE A 217 -1.75 -3.54 12.32
CA ILE A 217 -2.47 -4.83 12.27
C ILE A 217 -3.86 -4.67 12.88
N SER A 218 -3.97 -4.03 14.05
CA SER A 218 -5.26 -3.78 14.70
C SER A 218 -6.22 -3.01 13.78
N ASP A 219 -5.73 -1.96 13.13
CA ASP A 219 -6.52 -1.12 12.21
C ASP A 219 -7.01 -1.92 10.98
N ILE A 220 -6.12 -2.72 10.38
CA ILE A 220 -6.45 -3.56 9.22
C ILE A 220 -7.47 -4.64 9.60
N VAL A 221 -7.23 -5.37 10.70
CA VAL A 221 -8.12 -6.46 11.14
C VAL A 221 -9.49 -5.92 11.49
N ALA A 222 -9.56 -4.82 12.25
CA ALA A 222 -10.83 -4.18 12.59
C ALA A 222 -11.59 -3.75 11.33
N GLY A 223 -10.91 -3.17 10.33
CA GLY A 223 -11.53 -2.72 9.08
C GLY A 223 -12.11 -3.86 8.24
N VAL A 224 -11.44 -5.02 8.18
CA VAL A 224 -11.91 -6.18 7.42
C VAL A 224 -13.04 -6.91 8.16
N VAL A 225 -12.85 -7.19 9.45
CA VAL A 225 -13.81 -7.95 10.25
C VAL A 225 -15.11 -7.17 10.44
N ALA A 226 -15.05 -5.87 10.65
CA ALA A 226 -16.24 -5.04 10.84
C ALA A 226 -17.20 -5.12 9.65
N ASN A 227 -16.71 -5.09 8.42
CA ASN A 227 -17.57 -5.17 7.24
C ASN A 227 -18.31 -6.53 7.13
N LEU A 228 -17.62 -7.63 7.41
CA LEU A 228 -18.23 -8.96 7.44
C LEU A 228 -19.26 -9.09 8.56
N PHE A 229 -18.92 -8.59 9.75
CA PHE A 229 -19.79 -8.60 10.92
C PHE A 229 -21.11 -7.87 10.68
N TYR A 230 -21.08 -6.69 10.04
CA TYR A 230 -22.30 -5.96 9.71
C TYR A 230 -23.15 -6.68 8.69
N LEU A 231 -22.55 -7.34 7.70
CA LEU A 231 -23.29 -8.16 6.72
C LEU A 231 -23.94 -9.38 7.38
N ASP A 232 -23.26 -10.05 8.30
CA ASP A 232 -23.79 -11.19 9.04
C ASP A 232 -24.95 -10.80 9.95
N LEU A 233 -24.95 -9.58 10.47
CA LEU A 233 -26.06 -9.00 11.24
C LEU A 233 -27.23 -8.49 10.36
N ASN A 234 -27.13 -8.66 9.03
CA ASN A 234 -28.13 -8.22 8.06
C ASN A 234 -28.40 -6.69 8.06
N PHE A 235 -27.41 -5.88 8.40
CA PHE A 235 -27.52 -4.44 8.20
C PHE A 235 -27.58 -4.10 6.72
N ASP A 236 -28.44 -3.16 6.34
CA ASP A 236 -28.49 -2.66 4.98
C ASP A 236 -27.27 -1.82 4.63
N LYS A 237 -26.89 -1.83 3.34
CA LYS A 237 -25.72 -1.08 2.85
C LYS A 237 -25.79 0.42 3.15
N GLU A 238 -26.98 0.97 3.18
CA GLU A 238 -27.22 2.38 3.54
C GLU A 238 -26.93 2.62 5.02
N GLU A 239 -27.38 1.70 5.89
CA GLU A 239 -27.10 1.78 7.33
C GLU A 239 -25.60 1.63 7.60
N ILE A 240 -24.94 0.66 6.98
CA ILE A 240 -23.49 0.48 7.07
C ILE A 240 -22.75 1.74 6.58
N ALA A 241 -23.21 2.33 5.47
CA ALA A 241 -22.62 3.54 4.93
C ALA A 241 -22.73 4.71 5.90
N TRP A 242 -23.91 4.94 6.46
CA TRP A 242 -24.15 6.06 7.39
C TRP A 242 -23.46 5.85 8.74
N PHE A 243 -23.65 4.70 9.37
CA PHE A 243 -23.15 4.48 10.73
C PHE A 243 -21.66 4.16 10.78
N ASN A 244 -21.17 3.32 9.89
CA ASN A 244 -19.77 2.90 9.92
C ASN A 244 -18.85 3.88 9.19
N LYS A 245 -19.25 4.40 8.04
CA LYS A 245 -18.37 5.25 7.23
C LYS A 245 -18.42 6.72 7.63
N PHE A 246 -19.55 7.20 8.10
CA PHE A 246 -19.71 8.60 8.53
C PHE A 246 -19.25 8.78 9.99
N PHE A 247 -19.73 7.95 10.92
CA PHE A 247 -19.38 8.10 12.34
C PHE A 247 -17.99 7.55 12.72
N ALA A 248 -17.41 6.62 11.95
CA ALA A 248 -16.05 6.12 12.21
C ALA A 248 -14.94 7.17 11.96
N ILE A 249 -15.30 8.39 11.56
CA ILE A 249 -14.37 9.49 11.29
C ILE A 249 -14.11 10.32 12.54
N PHE A 250 -15.05 10.32 13.46
CA PHE A 250 -14.97 11.01 14.75
C PHE A 250 -14.44 10.07 15.83
#